data_f7633cd1cc46566189ac5053da507024
#
_entry.id   f7633cd1cc46566189ac5053da507024
#
_cell.length_a   1.000
_cell.length_b   1.000
_cell.length_c   1.000
_cell.angle_alpha   90.00
_cell.angle_beta   90.00
_cell.angle_gamma   90.00
#
_symmetry.space_group_name_H-M   'P 1'
#
loop_
_entity.id
_entity.type
_entity.pdbx_description
1 polymer ?
#
loop_
_entity_poly.entity_id
_entity_poly.type
_entity_poly.pdbx_seq_one_letter_code
_entity_poly.pdbx_strand_id
1 'polypeptide(L)'
;MVSASPPKPAISDVPPEDFVQSPKVSKFIDVRSRLEYNLFHAPNAINLSLPRILMAQVPLLRYLVLPRWFWQLPKDEPLAVICLTAHRSPMAAQMLVKLGFSQVFNITGGMMAWQKAGLPTHRDHVKE
;
A
#
# COMPACT_ATOMS: atom_id res chain seq x y z
N MET A 1 -38.20 -3.32 -0.71
CA MET A 1 -36.91 -3.55 -0.07
C MET A 1 -35.80 -2.90 -0.88
N VAL A 2 -35.04 -2.10 -0.22
CA VAL A 2 -33.95 -1.40 -0.90
C VAL A 2 -32.75 -2.31 -0.92
N SER A 3 -32.28 -2.67 -2.11
CA SER A 3 -31.00 -3.35 -2.21
C SER A 3 -29.91 -2.34 -1.84
N ALA A 4 -29.06 -2.73 -0.93
CA ALA A 4 -27.95 -1.88 -0.55
C ALA A 4 -27.02 -1.70 -1.74
N SER A 5 -26.72 -0.46 -2.08
CA SER A 5 -25.65 -0.19 -3.05
C SER A 5 -24.34 -0.68 -2.47
N PRO A 6 -23.41 -1.22 -3.28
CA PRO A 6 -22.10 -1.53 -2.77
C PRO A 6 -21.48 -0.27 -2.18
N PRO A 7 -20.71 -0.39 -1.09
CA PRO A 7 -20.05 0.78 -0.51
C PRO A 7 -19.15 1.44 -1.55
N LYS A 8 -19.14 2.77 -1.52
CA LYS A 8 -18.25 3.50 -2.40
C LYS A 8 -16.80 3.19 -2.05
N PRO A 9 -15.91 3.11 -3.04
CA PRO A 9 -14.49 2.97 -2.75
C PRO A 9 -14.03 4.07 -1.81
N ALA A 10 -13.25 3.69 -0.81
CA ALA A 10 -12.83 4.61 0.24
C ALA A 10 -11.34 4.51 0.49
N ILE A 11 -10.73 5.69 0.71
CA ILE A 11 -9.37 5.80 1.21
C ILE A 11 -9.48 6.36 2.62
N SER A 12 -8.83 5.69 3.58
CA SER A 12 -8.84 6.10 4.97
C SER A 12 -7.41 6.35 5.44
N ASP A 13 -7.20 7.48 6.10
CA ASP A 13 -5.91 7.81 6.69
C ASP A 13 -5.82 7.19 8.07
N VAL A 14 -4.70 6.51 8.34
CA VAL A 14 -4.46 5.83 9.60
C VAL A 14 -3.04 6.11 10.05
N PRO A 15 -2.82 6.62 11.28
CA PRO A 15 -1.46 6.77 11.76
C PRO A 15 -0.82 5.40 12.06
N PRO A 16 0.53 5.32 12.04
CA PRO A 16 1.21 4.03 12.23
C PRO A 16 0.81 3.29 13.51
N GLU A 17 0.72 3.99 14.63
CA GLU A 17 0.40 3.36 15.91
C GLU A 17 -1.00 2.74 15.94
N ASP A 18 -1.94 3.33 15.21
CA ASP A 18 -3.29 2.77 15.10
C ASP A 18 -3.31 1.58 14.14
N PHE A 19 -2.52 1.67 13.07
CA PHE A 19 -2.46 0.60 12.07
C PHE A 19 -1.94 -0.71 12.68
N VAL A 20 -0.91 -0.64 13.53
CA VAL A 20 -0.34 -1.87 14.11
C VAL A 20 -1.26 -2.55 15.10
N GLN A 21 -2.26 -1.85 15.63
CA GLN A 21 -3.23 -2.42 16.54
C GLN A 21 -4.44 -2.98 15.80
N SER A 22 -4.78 -2.40 14.69
CA SER A 22 -5.94 -2.67 13.85
C SER A 22 -5.87 -1.66 12.71
N PRO A 23 -6.35 -1.89 11.51
CA PRO A 23 -7.15 -2.98 11.01
C PRO A 23 -6.30 -4.06 10.37
N LYS A 24 -6.96 -5.17 10.08
CA LYS A 24 -6.34 -6.23 9.30
C LYS A 24 -6.49 -5.91 7.82
N VAL A 25 -5.41 -6.10 7.09
CA VAL A 25 -5.39 -5.88 5.64
C VAL A 25 -4.87 -7.14 4.93
N SER A 26 -5.29 -7.33 3.69
CA SER A 26 -4.81 -8.45 2.86
C SER A 26 -3.35 -8.28 2.49
N LYS A 27 -2.94 -7.06 2.19
CA LYS A 27 -1.56 -6.72 1.85
C LYS A 27 -1.22 -5.34 2.37
N PHE A 28 0.00 -5.24 2.83
CA PHE A 28 0.60 -3.98 3.26
C PHE A 28 1.70 -3.65 2.25
N ILE A 29 1.54 -2.56 1.51
CA ILE A 29 2.37 -2.24 0.36
C ILE A 29 3.21 -1.01 0.65
N ASP A 30 4.52 -1.15 0.53
CA ASP A 30 5.46 -0.04 0.58
C ASP A 30 5.66 0.45 -0.85
N VAL A 31 5.22 1.68 -1.12
CA VAL A 31 5.21 2.22 -2.49
C VAL A 31 6.45 3.04 -2.81
N ARG A 32 7.45 2.97 -1.95
CA ARG A 32 8.73 3.64 -2.18
C ARG A 32 9.56 2.86 -3.22
N SER A 33 10.69 3.44 -3.60
CA SER A 33 11.64 2.73 -4.45
C SER A 33 12.17 1.48 -3.76
N ARG A 34 12.67 0.54 -4.54
CA ARG A 34 13.26 -0.68 -4.00
C ARG A 34 14.45 -0.40 -3.11
N LEU A 35 15.26 0.58 -3.48
CA LEU A 35 16.42 0.96 -2.67
C LEU A 35 15.98 1.45 -1.29
N GLU A 36 14.99 2.33 -1.24
CA GLU A 36 14.46 2.81 0.03
C GLU A 36 13.91 1.66 0.88
N TYR A 37 13.16 0.78 0.24
CA TYR A 37 12.58 -0.39 0.92
C TYR A 37 13.67 -1.28 1.52
N ASN A 38 14.71 -1.54 0.76
CA ASN A 38 15.79 -2.42 1.24
C ASN A 38 16.58 -1.80 2.40
N LEU A 39 16.66 -0.47 2.46
CA LEU A 39 17.34 0.20 3.56
C LEU A 39 16.61 -0.02 4.88
N PHE A 40 15.30 0.12 4.89
CA PHE A 40 14.46 -0.25 6.02
C PHE A 40 13.00 -0.20 5.58
N HIS A 41 12.18 -1.08 6.14
CA HIS A 41 10.75 -1.10 5.85
C HIS A 41 9.99 -1.67 7.05
N ALA A 42 8.68 -1.47 7.06
CA ALA A 42 7.83 -2.04 8.11
C ALA A 42 7.74 -3.56 7.96
N PRO A 43 7.64 -4.30 9.08
CA PRO A 43 7.42 -5.74 9.00
C PRO A 43 6.17 -6.06 8.18
N ASN A 44 6.23 -7.11 7.39
CA ASN A 44 5.15 -7.59 6.54
C ASN A 44 4.82 -6.69 5.36
N ALA A 45 5.49 -5.56 5.19
CA ALA A 45 5.30 -4.72 4.01
C ALA A 45 5.99 -5.35 2.80
N ILE A 46 5.32 -5.28 1.65
CA ILE A 46 5.86 -5.76 0.38
C ILE A 46 6.07 -4.55 -0.51
N ASN A 47 7.22 -4.49 -1.17
CA ASN A 47 7.54 -3.36 -2.03
C ASN A 47 6.82 -3.48 -3.38
N LEU A 48 6.09 -2.44 -3.71
CA LEU A 48 5.52 -2.25 -5.05
C LEU A 48 5.51 -0.75 -5.31
N SER A 49 6.50 -0.28 -6.06
CA SER A 49 6.76 1.15 -6.20
C SER A 49 5.61 1.89 -6.89
N LEU A 50 5.45 3.17 -6.53
CA LEU A 50 4.43 4.02 -7.13
C LEU A 50 4.53 4.06 -8.66
N PRO A 51 5.71 4.19 -9.30
CA PRO A 51 5.76 4.17 -10.76
C PRO A 51 5.14 2.92 -11.38
N ARG A 52 5.33 1.75 -10.75
CA ARG A 52 4.70 0.52 -11.25
C ARG A 52 3.19 0.58 -11.14
N ILE A 53 2.68 1.12 -10.03
CA ILE A 53 1.23 1.27 -9.83
C ILE A 53 0.66 2.27 -10.85
N LEU A 54 1.38 3.36 -11.12
CA LEU A 54 0.96 4.34 -12.12
C LEU A 54 0.92 3.72 -13.51
N MET A 55 1.96 2.96 -13.88
CA MET A 55 2.02 2.30 -15.19
C MET A 55 0.90 1.28 -15.36
N ALA A 56 0.45 0.69 -14.26
CA ALA A 56 -0.63 -0.29 -14.29
C ALA A 56 -1.99 0.33 -14.65
N GLN A 57 -2.10 1.66 -14.67
CA GLN A 57 -3.32 2.33 -15.13
C GLN A 57 -3.52 2.14 -16.63
N VAL A 58 -2.46 1.86 -17.37
CA VAL A 58 -2.53 1.54 -18.81
C VAL A 58 -2.83 0.05 -18.94
N PRO A 59 -3.97 -0.35 -19.52
CA PRO A 59 -4.38 -1.77 -19.53
C PRO A 59 -3.33 -2.73 -20.06
N LEU A 60 -2.61 -2.36 -21.13
CA LEU A 60 -1.61 -3.25 -21.71
C LEU A 60 -0.38 -3.40 -20.83
N LEU A 61 -0.04 -2.37 -20.05
CA LEU A 61 1.14 -2.40 -19.20
C LEU A 61 0.92 -3.09 -17.88
N ARG A 62 -0.33 -3.14 -17.39
CA ARG A 62 -0.58 -3.64 -16.03
C ARG A 62 -0.12 -5.08 -15.84
N TYR A 63 -0.26 -5.92 -16.86
CA TYR A 63 0.17 -7.31 -16.77
C TYR A 63 1.69 -7.47 -16.78
N LEU A 64 2.41 -6.45 -17.25
CA LEU A 64 3.87 -6.46 -17.27
C LEU A 64 4.48 -5.91 -15.98
N VAL A 65 3.82 -4.93 -15.36
CA VAL A 65 4.42 -4.18 -14.25
C VAL A 65 3.96 -4.64 -12.87
N LEU A 66 2.83 -5.35 -12.79
CA LEU A 66 2.32 -5.84 -11.52
C LEU A 66 2.65 -7.31 -11.33
N PRO A 67 3.06 -7.71 -10.12
CA PRO A 67 3.41 -9.10 -9.85
C PRO A 67 2.17 -10.00 -9.82
N ARG A 68 2.41 -11.30 -9.94
CA ARG A 68 1.32 -12.28 -9.95
C ARG A 68 0.47 -12.19 -8.69
N TRP A 69 1.08 -12.02 -7.52
CA TRP A 69 0.31 -11.98 -6.26
C TRP A 69 -0.70 -10.84 -6.26
N PHE A 70 -0.41 -9.75 -6.97
CA PHE A 70 -1.33 -8.61 -7.04
C PHE A 70 -2.65 -9.01 -7.74
N TRP A 71 -2.56 -9.81 -8.80
CA TRP A 71 -3.74 -10.24 -9.55
C TRP A 71 -4.61 -11.21 -8.77
N GLN A 72 -4.08 -11.84 -7.74
CA GLN A 72 -4.80 -12.78 -6.91
C GLN A 72 -5.50 -12.11 -5.74
N LEU A 73 -5.28 -10.82 -5.53
CA LEU A 73 -5.88 -10.10 -4.41
C LEU A 73 -7.36 -9.86 -4.66
N PRO A 74 -8.23 -10.24 -3.71
CA PRO A 74 -9.64 -9.88 -3.78
C PRO A 74 -9.82 -8.37 -3.71
N LYS A 75 -10.65 -7.82 -4.59
CA LYS A 75 -10.85 -6.36 -4.67
C LYS A 75 -11.68 -5.81 -3.50
N ASP A 76 -12.41 -6.66 -2.81
CA ASP A 76 -13.23 -6.28 -1.66
C ASP A 76 -12.48 -6.36 -0.33
N GLU A 77 -11.23 -6.83 -0.33
CA GLU A 77 -10.41 -6.86 0.86
C GLU A 77 -9.54 -5.62 0.96
N PRO A 78 -9.35 -5.09 2.18
CA PRO A 78 -8.59 -3.85 2.33
C PRO A 78 -7.10 -4.02 2.09
N LEU A 79 -6.50 -2.98 1.53
CA LEU A 79 -5.05 -2.84 1.37
C LEU A 79 -4.56 -1.68 2.22
N ALA A 80 -3.28 -1.70 2.56
CA ALA A 80 -2.63 -0.54 3.18
C ALA A 80 -1.42 -0.14 2.34
N VAL A 81 -1.15 1.16 2.30
CA VAL A 81 0.00 1.71 1.57
C VAL A 81 0.79 2.65 2.47
N ILE A 82 2.10 2.63 2.31
CA ILE A 82 3.01 3.48 3.06
C ILE A 82 4.11 3.99 2.14
N CYS A 83 4.54 5.23 2.35
CA CYS A 83 5.71 5.78 1.67
C CYS A 83 6.69 6.34 2.72
N LEU A 84 7.58 7.24 2.34
CA LEU A 84 8.53 7.79 3.30
C LEU A 84 7.87 8.81 4.22
N THR A 85 7.11 9.73 3.65
CA THR A 85 6.43 10.79 4.40
C THR A 85 4.93 10.84 4.07
N ALA A 86 4.53 11.68 3.10
CA ALA A 86 3.11 11.90 2.85
C ALA A 86 2.78 12.12 1.37
N HIS A 87 3.74 11.93 0.46
CA HIS A 87 3.54 12.38 -0.93
C HIS A 87 3.16 11.26 -1.89
N ARG A 88 3.77 10.09 -1.78
CA ARG A 88 3.57 9.00 -2.74
C ARG A 88 2.39 8.09 -2.39
N SER A 89 2.19 7.82 -1.10
CA SER A 89 1.15 6.85 -0.72
C SER A 89 -0.28 7.34 -0.97
N PRO A 90 -0.62 8.64 -0.80
CA PRO A 90 -1.96 9.07 -1.16
C PRO A 90 -2.27 8.87 -2.64
N MET A 91 -1.31 9.14 -3.51
CA MET A 91 -1.48 8.91 -4.94
C MET A 91 -1.60 7.41 -5.24
N ALA A 92 -0.77 6.59 -4.60
CA ALA A 92 -0.87 5.15 -4.77
C ALA A 92 -2.24 4.63 -4.35
N ALA A 93 -2.76 5.14 -3.22
CA ALA A 93 -4.08 4.74 -2.75
C ALA A 93 -5.16 5.06 -3.78
N GLN A 94 -5.12 6.27 -4.37
CA GLN A 94 -6.07 6.66 -5.41
C GLN A 94 -5.98 5.73 -6.63
N MET A 95 -4.75 5.39 -7.04
CA MET A 95 -4.56 4.51 -8.19
C MET A 95 -5.05 3.09 -7.92
N LEU A 96 -4.87 2.59 -6.69
CA LEU A 96 -5.37 1.27 -6.32
C LEU A 96 -6.90 1.24 -6.32
N VAL A 97 -7.55 2.31 -5.84
CA VAL A 97 -9.00 2.41 -5.93
C VAL A 97 -9.45 2.39 -7.39
N LYS A 98 -8.74 3.08 -8.28
CA LYS A 98 -9.05 3.05 -9.72
C LYS A 98 -8.89 1.65 -10.31
N LEU A 99 -8.00 0.84 -9.75
CA LEU A 99 -7.83 -0.55 -10.19
C LEU A 99 -8.90 -1.48 -9.63
N GLY A 100 -9.81 -0.97 -8.80
CA GLY A 100 -10.97 -1.71 -8.35
C GLY A 100 -11.01 -2.06 -6.87
N PHE A 101 -9.99 -1.71 -6.10
CA PHE A 101 -9.99 -2.00 -4.66
C PHE A 101 -10.97 -1.11 -3.92
N SER A 102 -11.81 -1.71 -3.08
CA SER A 102 -12.89 -0.99 -2.41
C SER A 102 -12.41 -0.20 -1.19
N GLN A 103 -11.29 -0.61 -0.58
CA GLN A 103 -10.79 0.08 0.60
C GLN A 103 -9.27 0.05 0.65
N VAL A 104 -8.67 1.23 0.81
CA VAL A 104 -7.23 1.38 0.92
C VAL A 104 -6.93 2.28 2.12
N PHE A 105 -6.08 1.79 3.02
CA PHE A 105 -5.60 2.57 4.15
C PHE A 105 -4.29 3.24 3.77
N ASN A 106 -4.24 4.55 3.93
CA ASN A 106 -3.01 5.31 3.76
C ASN A 106 -2.38 5.53 5.14
N ILE A 107 -1.16 5.01 5.32
CA ILE A 107 -0.45 5.17 6.60
C ILE A 107 0.15 6.58 6.63
N THR A 108 -0.43 7.43 7.44
CA THR A 108 -0.04 8.85 7.48
C THR A 108 1.36 9.05 8.03
N GLY A 109 2.08 10.02 7.45
CA GLY A 109 3.44 10.32 7.85
C GLY A 109 4.48 9.31 7.39
N GLY A 110 4.05 8.19 6.83
CA GLY A 110 4.93 7.20 6.21
C GLY A 110 5.94 6.57 7.16
N MET A 111 7.05 6.11 6.59
CA MET A 111 8.10 5.46 7.38
C MET A 111 8.77 6.41 8.37
N MET A 112 8.77 7.71 8.12
CA MET A 112 9.28 8.67 9.10
C MET A 112 8.42 8.66 10.36
N ALA A 113 7.10 8.71 10.22
CA ALA A 113 6.19 8.63 11.36
C ALA A 113 6.26 7.25 12.03
N TRP A 114 6.44 6.20 11.23
CA TRP A 114 6.59 4.84 11.73
C TRP A 114 7.77 4.73 12.70
N GLN A 115 8.94 5.25 12.28
CA GLN A 115 10.13 5.24 13.11
C GLN A 115 9.98 6.15 14.34
N LYS A 116 9.37 7.31 14.17
CA LYS A 116 9.15 8.25 15.26
C LYS A 116 8.25 7.65 16.35
N ALA A 117 7.33 6.80 15.96
CA ALA A 117 6.46 6.08 16.89
C ALA A 117 7.17 4.91 17.59
N GLY A 118 8.43 4.64 17.26
CA GLY A 118 9.19 3.56 17.86
C GLY A 118 8.81 2.17 17.37
N LEU A 119 8.14 2.07 16.24
CA LEU A 119 7.69 0.79 15.71
C LEU A 119 8.85 0.06 15.01
N PRO A 120 8.83 -1.29 15.03
CA PRO A 120 9.93 -2.06 14.48
C PRO A 120 10.07 -1.91 12.97
N THR A 121 11.29 -2.01 12.49
CA THR A 121 11.59 -2.04 11.06
C THR A 121 12.48 -3.22 10.76
N HIS A 122 12.41 -3.67 9.50
CA HIS A 122 13.31 -4.68 8.97
C HIS A 122 14.20 -4.09 7.90
N ARG A 123 15.28 -4.78 7.63
CA ARG A 123 16.23 -4.39 6.61
C ARG A 123 16.52 -5.61 5.75
N ASP A 124 16.40 -5.44 4.44
CA ASP A 124 16.75 -6.53 3.55
C ASP A 124 18.25 -6.59 3.34
N HIS A 125 18.79 -7.82 3.37
CA HIS A 125 20.17 -8.03 3.02
C HIS A 125 20.34 -7.90 1.53
N VAL A 126 21.22 -6.97 1.12
CA VAL A 126 21.63 -6.90 -0.26
C VAL A 126 22.70 -7.97 -0.45
N LYS A 127 22.42 -8.94 -1.28
CA LYS A 127 23.46 -9.92 -1.65
C LYS A 127 24.49 -9.19 -2.50
N GLU A 128 25.69 -9.20 -2.03
CA GLU A 128 26.82 -8.68 -2.79
C GLU A 128 27.20 -9.64 -3.91
#